data_a5e9f8acfffcf607c34b5a55f8192439
#
_entry.id   a5e9f8acfffcf607c34b5a55f8192439
#
_cell.length_a   1.000
_cell.length_b   1.000
_cell.length_c   1.000
_cell.angle_alpha   90.00
_cell.angle_beta   90.00
_cell.angle_gamma   90.00
#
_symmetry.space_group_name_H-M   'P 1'
#
loop_
_entity.id
_entity.type
_entity.pdbx_description
1 polymer ?
#
loop_
_entity_poly.entity_id
_entity_poly.type
_entity_poly.pdbx_seq_one_letter_code
_entity_poly.pdbx_strand_id
1 'polypeptide(L)'
;KYENGDTNFGGNNLTYRIMQLLKIRIVFELGFMKKENFMGSENAFSYEKLEQLYQQAEHYIPTLFRDYRERSREQYFFVKNNYYYLFELAEMIKKQFFQSKFRYELYVSTNKDTKEGKVYLDRWKLSICVEGRFDRIHDSIEFPLYLNEIEELLRPDIYQLMERFLDEKFEQGELQEYEMIKLTGQSCKSRLFTEALKQYVPGKLIQNTKQDSDGAELKMCCLEGALAYFLNCKRGYMKVNQRYQVGTLPYEIMALTHENREKILIKSLDREDHIGYISRFMIGNQLDLYLNNERGERLKTYYFEYDTSKFERTTQEEIDRCYQDTVIQEETDIILEGEMKFFVWVSRERWGFVVLP
;
A
#
# COMPACT_ATOMS: atom_id res chain seq x y z
N LYS A 1 23.01 0.26 -9.50
CA LYS A 1 21.73 0.83 -9.08
C LYS A 1 20.93 -0.29 -8.43
N TYR A 2 20.47 -0.03 -7.23
CA TYR A 2 19.66 -0.96 -6.47
C TYR A 2 18.30 -0.31 -6.19
N GLU A 3 17.23 -1.06 -6.31
CA GLU A 3 15.89 -0.61 -5.99
C GLU A 3 15.24 -1.67 -5.09
N ASN A 4 14.66 -1.21 -4.00
CA ASN A 4 13.89 -2.02 -3.08
C ASN A 4 12.59 -1.27 -2.74
N GLY A 5 11.51 -1.98 -2.55
CA GLY A 5 10.21 -1.37 -2.29
C GLY A 5 9.26 -2.29 -1.53
N ASP A 6 8.35 -1.71 -0.77
CA ASP A 6 7.22 -2.40 -0.17
C ASP A 6 5.94 -1.78 -0.72
N THR A 7 5.23 -2.52 -1.55
CA THR A 7 3.96 -2.08 -2.16
C THR A 7 2.81 -2.01 -1.16
N ASN A 8 2.99 -2.65 0.01
CA ASN A 8 1.96 -2.74 1.05
C ASN A 8 2.14 -1.72 2.17
N PHE A 9 3.27 -0.98 2.19
CA PHE A 9 3.53 0.02 3.21
C PHE A 9 3.59 1.43 2.63
N GLY A 10 2.84 2.34 3.26
CA GLY A 10 2.82 3.75 2.87
C GLY A 10 2.11 4.63 3.91
N GLY A 11 1.92 5.89 3.56
CA GLY A 11 1.26 6.85 4.45
C GLY A 11 -0.13 6.42 4.92
N ASN A 12 -0.84 5.62 4.14
CA ASN A 12 -2.17 5.10 4.51
C ASN A 12 -2.10 4.07 5.63
N ASN A 13 -1.04 3.27 5.72
CA ASN A 13 -0.84 2.31 6.80
C ASN A 13 -0.68 3.04 8.14
N LEU A 14 0.11 4.12 8.16
CA LEU A 14 0.26 4.97 9.35
C LEU A 14 -1.07 5.62 9.72
N THR A 15 -1.84 6.10 8.74
CA THR A 15 -3.18 6.64 8.97
C THR A 15 -4.12 5.60 9.55
N TYR A 16 -4.07 4.36 9.05
CA TYR A 16 -4.89 3.27 9.55
C TYR A 16 -4.58 2.93 11.03
N ARG A 17 -3.31 2.92 11.42
CA ARG A 17 -2.92 2.75 12.83
C ARG A 17 -3.51 3.83 13.74
N ILE A 18 -3.43 5.08 13.31
CA ILE A 18 -4.04 6.20 14.05
C ILE A 18 -5.57 6.07 14.08
N MET A 19 -6.19 5.60 13.01
CA MET A 19 -7.63 5.33 12.97
C MET A 19 -8.04 4.25 13.98
N GLN A 20 -7.26 3.18 14.12
CA GLN A 20 -7.50 2.15 15.13
C GLN A 20 -7.49 2.74 16.54
N LEU A 21 -6.46 3.51 16.90
CA LEU A 21 -6.37 4.19 18.18
C LEU A 21 -7.53 5.15 18.41
N LEU A 22 -7.83 5.98 17.41
CA LEU A 22 -8.91 6.97 17.47
C LEU A 22 -10.27 6.32 17.75
N LYS A 23 -10.59 5.24 17.05
CA LYS A 23 -11.83 4.47 17.23
C LYS A 23 -11.95 3.94 18.67
N ILE A 24 -10.90 3.34 19.19
CA ILE A 24 -10.87 2.81 20.56
C ILE A 24 -11.07 3.96 21.58
N ARG A 25 -10.38 5.08 21.40
CA ARG A 25 -10.52 6.26 22.27
C ARG A 25 -11.95 6.80 22.27
N ILE A 26 -12.59 6.89 21.12
CA ILE A 26 -13.99 7.32 21.03
C ILE A 26 -14.91 6.37 21.81
N VAL A 27 -14.73 5.06 21.64
CA VAL A 27 -15.55 4.05 22.35
C VAL A 27 -15.33 4.10 23.87
N PHE A 28 -14.10 4.37 24.32
CA PHE A 28 -13.81 4.59 25.74
C PHE A 28 -14.53 5.84 26.30
N GLU A 29 -14.48 6.95 25.56
CA GLU A 29 -15.13 8.21 26.02
C GLU A 29 -16.65 8.11 26.01
N LEU A 30 -17.24 7.28 25.13
CA LEU A 30 -18.66 6.97 25.14
C LEU A 30 -19.08 6.00 26.28
N GLY A 31 -18.10 5.46 27.02
CA GLY A 31 -18.38 4.58 28.15
C GLY A 31 -18.78 3.15 27.77
N PHE A 32 -18.68 2.76 26.48
CA PHE A 32 -19.01 1.41 26.03
C PHE A 32 -17.95 0.37 26.38
N MET A 33 -16.71 0.81 26.58
CA MET A 33 -15.60 -0.03 27.00
C MET A 33 -14.87 0.61 28.19
N LYS A 34 -14.29 -0.23 29.06
CA LYS A 34 -13.47 0.26 30.16
C LYS A 34 -12.16 0.84 29.61
N LYS A 35 -11.81 2.06 30.07
CA LYS A 35 -10.54 2.68 29.69
C LYS A 35 -9.36 1.81 30.14
N GLU A 36 -8.55 1.40 29.19
CA GLU A 36 -7.35 0.63 29.42
C GLU A 36 -6.12 1.37 28.88
N ASN A 37 -4.97 1.10 29.52
CA ASN A 37 -3.71 1.64 29.03
C ASN A 37 -3.17 0.76 27.90
N PHE A 38 -2.75 1.37 26.79
CA PHE A 38 -2.11 0.70 25.66
C PHE A 38 -0.63 0.40 25.91
N MET A 39 -0.02 1.10 26.89
CA MET A 39 1.36 0.90 27.23
C MET A 39 1.50 -0.37 28.08
N GLY A 40 2.36 -1.28 27.66
CA GLY A 40 2.70 -2.46 28.42
C GLY A 40 3.55 -2.14 29.67
N SER A 41 3.96 -3.16 30.40
CA SER A 41 4.76 -3.04 31.65
C SER A 41 6.11 -2.35 31.45
N GLU A 42 6.65 -2.34 30.24
CA GLU A 42 7.93 -1.74 29.86
C GLU A 42 7.78 -0.38 29.14
N ASN A 43 6.62 0.28 29.24
CA ASN A 43 6.27 1.47 28.47
C ASN A 43 6.33 1.26 26.94
N ALA A 44 6.33 0.02 26.47
CA ALA A 44 6.24 -0.32 25.07
C ALA A 44 4.79 -0.44 24.62
N PHE A 45 4.50 -0.04 23.39
CA PHE A 45 3.18 -0.15 22.81
C PHE A 45 2.87 -1.61 22.46
N SER A 46 1.73 -2.16 22.93
CA SER A 46 1.33 -3.53 22.64
C SER A 46 0.35 -3.58 21.46
N TYR A 47 0.83 -4.04 20.30
CA TYR A 47 -0.03 -4.24 19.13
C TYR A 47 -1.09 -5.30 19.32
N GLU A 48 -0.78 -6.37 20.03
CA GLU A 48 -1.75 -7.43 20.34
C GLU A 48 -2.93 -6.84 21.14
N LYS A 49 -2.63 -6.03 22.12
CA LYS A 49 -3.64 -5.35 22.93
C LYS A 49 -4.42 -4.32 22.09
N LEU A 50 -3.75 -3.56 21.22
CA LEU A 50 -4.41 -2.64 20.30
C LEU A 50 -5.42 -3.37 19.42
N GLU A 51 -5.01 -4.49 18.83
CA GLU A 51 -5.87 -5.27 17.95
C GLU A 51 -7.07 -5.87 18.71
N GLN A 52 -6.85 -6.41 19.90
CA GLN A 52 -7.93 -6.92 20.75
C GLN A 52 -8.96 -5.83 21.07
N LEU A 53 -8.50 -4.64 21.47
CA LEU A 53 -9.38 -3.52 21.79
C LEU A 53 -10.06 -2.97 20.53
N TYR A 54 -9.38 -2.97 19.39
CA TYR A 54 -9.96 -2.57 18.12
C TYR A 54 -11.09 -3.51 17.68
N GLN A 55 -10.92 -4.82 17.85
CA GLN A 55 -11.96 -5.81 17.57
C GLN A 55 -13.14 -5.65 18.53
N GLN A 56 -12.91 -5.35 19.80
CA GLN A 56 -14.00 -5.05 20.74
C GLN A 56 -14.74 -3.76 20.34
N ALA A 57 -14.01 -2.71 19.96
CA ALA A 57 -14.59 -1.46 19.51
C ALA A 57 -15.38 -1.60 18.19
N GLU A 58 -15.11 -2.64 17.39
CA GLU A 58 -15.85 -2.96 16.16
C GLU A 58 -17.33 -3.27 16.44
N HIS A 59 -17.66 -3.77 17.62
CA HIS A 59 -19.05 -4.01 18.02
C HIS A 59 -19.85 -2.71 18.19
N TYR A 60 -19.19 -1.62 18.58
CA TYR A 60 -19.83 -0.34 18.87
C TYR A 60 -19.71 0.67 17.75
N ILE A 61 -18.56 0.72 17.08
CA ILE A 61 -18.33 1.54 15.90
C ILE A 61 -17.80 0.65 14.77
N PRO A 62 -18.70 -0.06 14.06
CA PRO A 62 -18.27 -0.96 13.00
C PRO A 62 -17.65 -0.17 11.83
N THR A 63 -16.55 -0.71 11.31
CA THR A 63 -15.77 -0.16 10.20
C THR A 63 -15.45 -1.20 9.12
N LEU A 64 -15.63 -2.49 9.39
CA LEU A 64 -15.43 -3.59 8.46
C LEU A 64 -16.63 -3.72 7.50
N PHE A 65 -16.82 -2.74 6.62
CA PHE A 65 -18.00 -2.64 5.77
C PHE A 65 -18.16 -3.80 4.76
N ARG A 66 -17.10 -4.55 4.47
CA ARG A 66 -17.17 -5.73 3.60
C ARG A 66 -18.09 -6.80 4.21
N ASP A 67 -18.09 -6.97 5.52
CA ASP A 67 -18.90 -7.95 6.25
C ASP A 67 -20.40 -7.63 6.23
N TYR A 68 -20.74 -6.38 5.91
CA TYR A 68 -22.11 -5.90 5.82
C TYR A 68 -22.68 -5.89 4.40
N ARG A 69 -21.86 -6.19 3.41
CA ARG A 69 -22.25 -6.08 1.99
C ARG A 69 -23.49 -6.91 1.63
N GLU A 70 -23.62 -8.09 2.25
CA GLU A 70 -24.71 -9.04 1.98
C GLU A 70 -25.86 -8.94 2.99
N ARG A 71 -25.70 -8.17 4.08
CA ARG A 71 -26.69 -8.12 5.16
C ARG A 71 -27.78 -7.08 4.90
N SER A 72 -27.38 -5.82 4.76
CA SER A 72 -28.30 -4.70 4.56
C SER A 72 -27.57 -3.56 3.87
N ARG A 73 -28.20 -3.03 2.79
CA ARG A 73 -27.64 -1.87 2.06
C ARG A 73 -27.46 -0.65 2.96
N GLU A 74 -28.41 -0.40 3.86
CA GLU A 74 -28.36 0.73 4.78
C GLU A 74 -27.21 0.57 5.79
N GLN A 75 -27.10 -0.58 6.45
CA GLN A 75 -26.02 -0.88 7.38
C GLN A 75 -24.66 -0.82 6.70
N TYR A 76 -24.55 -1.35 5.50
CA TYR A 76 -23.32 -1.23 4.70
C TYR A 76 -22.89 0.22 4.53
N PHE A 77 -23.81 1.14 4.25
CA PHE A 77 -23.48 2.55 4.09
C PHE A 77 -23.08 3.21 5.42
N PHE A 78 -23.71 2.88 6.54
CA PHE A 78 -23.32 3.38 7.84
C PHE A 78 -21.88 2.95 8.19
N VAL A 79 -21.58 1.66 8.05
CA VAL A 79 -20.26 1.10 8.36
C VAL A 79 -19.18 1.64 7.42
N LYS A 80 -19.49 1.74 6.13
CA LYS A 80 -18.59 2.33 5.13
C LYS A 80 -18.31 3.81 5.43
N ASN A 81 -19.33 4.57 5.82
CA ASN A 81 -19.17 5.98 6.21
C ASN A 81 -18.32 6.11 7.47
N ASN A 82 -18.52 5.26 8.48
CA ASN A 82 -17.67 5.22 9.68
C ASN A 82 -16.21 5.05 9.32
N TYR A 83 -15.89 4.05 8.46
CA TYR A 83 -14.52 3.79 8.03
C TYR A 83 -13.89 5.02 7.39
N TYR A 84 -14.51 5.57 6.35
CA TYR A 84 -13.94 6.71 5.63
C TYR A 84 -13.84 7.97 6.48
N TYR A 85 -14.84 8.22 7.32
CA TYR A 85 -14.84 9.37 8.21
C TYR A 85 -13.74 9.29 9.28
N LEU A 86 -13.60 8.14 9.95
CA LEU A 86 -12.52 7.92 10.91
C LEU A 86 -11.13 7.95 10.24
N PHE A 87 -11.01 7.43 9.02
CA PHE A 87 -9.77 7.50 8.26
C PHE A 87 -9.41 8.94 7.88
N GLU A 88 -10.37 9.76 7.49
CA GLU A 88 -10.17 11.19 7.21
C GLU A 88 -9.73 11.95 8.47
N LEU A 89 -10.37 11.70 9.61
CA LEU A 89 -9.96 12.28 10.90
C LEU A 89 -8.54 11.86 11.29
N ALA A 90 -8.22 10.60 11.15
CA ALA A 90 -6.88 10.07 11.44
C ALA A 90 -5.81 10.69 10.52
N GLU A 91 -6.13 10.92 9.25
CA GLU A 91 -5.24 11.62 8.33
C GLU A 91 -5.02 13.08 8.71
N MET A 92 -6.06 13.79 9.19
CA MET A 92 -5.93 15.14 9.71
C MET A 92 -5.06 15.18 10.98
N ILE A 93 -5.26 14.24 11.91
CA ILE A 93 -4.46 14.11 13.14
C ILE A 93 -3.00 13.86 12.78
N LYS A 94 -2.73 12.90 11.91
CA LYS A 94 -1.39 12.60 11.42
C LYS A 94 -0.70 13.82 10.83
N LYS A 95 -1.38 14.55 9.97
CA LYS A 95 -0.84 15.78 9.37
C LYS A 95 -0.52 16.84 10.42
N GLN A 96 -1.38 17.06 11.40
CA GLN A 96 -1.13 18.03 12.45
C GLN A 96 0.10 17.70 13.30
N PHE A 97 0.30 16.42 13.66
CA PHE A 97 1.49 16.01 14.40
C PHE A 97 2.76 16.06 13.56
N PHE A 98 2.71 15.64 12.30
CA PHE A 98 3.89 15.57 11.45
C PHE A 98 4.31 16.93 10.86
N GLN A 99 3.40 17.87 10.72
CA GLN A 99 3.68 19.19 10.15
C GLN A 99 4.11 20.24 11.20
N SER A 100 3.73 20.06 12.46
CA SER A 100 4.04 20.99 13.52
C SER A 100 5.22 20.54 14.36
N LYS A 101 6.33 21.28 14.34
CA LYS A 101 7.52 20.99 15.16
C LYS A 101 7.27 21.06 16.68
N PHE A 102 6.21 21.70 17.11
CA PHE A 102 5.96 22.05 18.51
C PHE A 102 4.62 21.52 19.05
N ARG A 103 3.94 20.67 18.29
CA ARG A 103 2.65 20.13 18.73
C ARG A 103 2.86 18.79 19.42
N TYR A 104 2.76 18.81 20.75
CA TYR A 104 2.90 17.60 21.57
C TYR A 104 1.54 17.01 21.97
N GLU A 105 0.47 17.81 21.89
CA GLU A 105 -0.87 17.46 22.29
C GLU A 105 -1.90 17.98 21.30
N LEU A 106 -2.96 17.23 21.10
CA LEU A 106 -4.08 17.56 20.24
C LEU A 106 -5.37 17.03 20.88
N TYR A 107 -6.41 17.84 20.89
CA TYR A 107 -7.72 17.45 21.41
C TYR A 107 -8.66 17.06 20.29
N VAL A 108 -9.31 15.90 20.44
CA VAL A 108 -10.44 15.49 19.60
C VAL A 108 -11.71 15.80 20.37
N SER A 109 -12.60 16.62 19.78
CA SER A 109 -13.79 17.12 20.47
C SER A 109 -15.01 17.16 19.56
N THR A 110 -16.16 16.82 20.11
CA THR A 110 -17.47 17.00 19.46
C THR A 110 -17.95 18.45 19.51
N ASN A 111 -17.31 19.31 20.30
CA ASN A 111 -17.60 20.72 20.34
C ASN A 111 -16.90 21.44 19.18
N LYS A 112 -17.68 22.17 18.40
CA LYS A 112 -17.17 22.94 17.26
C LYS A 112 -16.44 24.19 17.79
N ASP A 113 -15.17 24.01 18.13
CA ASP A 113 -14.29 25.08 18.58
C ASP A 113 -13.20 25.28 17.53
N THR A 114 -12.93 26.53 17.17
CA THR A 114 -11.93 26.90 16.16
C THR A 114 -10.53 27.07 16.74
N LYS A 115 -10.31 26.72 18.03
CA LYS A 115 -9.01 26.88 18.68
C LYS A 115 -7.97 25.97 18.03
N GLU A 116 -6.77 26.49 17.91
CA GLU A 116 -5.61 25.75 17.45
C GLU A 116 -5.34 24.55 18.36
N GLY A 117 -5.04 23.40 17.74
CA GLY A 117 -4.80 22.15 18.48
C GLY A 117 -6.06 21.32 18.75
N LYS A 118 -7.19 21.67 18.15
CA LYS A 118 -8.40 20.84 18.21
C LYS A 118 -8.78 20.26 16.86
N VAL A 119 -9.22 19.01 16.90
CA VAL A 119 -9.84 18.32 15.76
C VAL A 119 -11.32 18.11 16.06
N TYR A 120 -12.17 18.63 15.20
CA TYR A 120 -13.61 18.50 15.36
C TYR A 120 -14.08 17.10 14.95
N LEU A 121 -14.69 16.40 15.90
CA LEU A 121 -15.39 15.14 15.69
C LEU A 121 -16.87 15.43 15.44
N ASP A 122 -17.28 15.37 14.17
CA ASP A 122 -18.68 15.54 13.81
C ASP A 122 -19.48 14.29 14.16
N ARG A 123 -20.16 14.35 15.30
CA ARG A 123 -21.00 13.27 15.82
C ARG A 123 -22.10 12.83 14.86
N TRP A 124 -22.51 13.69 13.94
CA TRP A 124 -23.53 13.36 12.95
C TRP A 124 -23.02 12.49 11.80
N LYS A 125 -21.71 12.47 11.61
CA LYS A 125 -21.06 11.64 10.58
C LYS A 125 -20.68 10.25 11.08
N LEU A 126 -20.68 10.02 12.39
CA LEU A 126 -20.31 8.73 12.96
C LEU A 126 -21.55 8.01 13.49
N SER A 127 -21.70 6.74 13.13
CA SER A 127 -22.79 5.89 13.59
C SER A 127 -22.28 4.86 14.57
N ILE A 128 -22.96 4.75 15.71
CA ILE A 128 -22.73 3.73 16.73
C ILE A 128 -23.73 2.59 16.56
N CYS A 129 -23.33 1.39 16.95
CA CYS A 129 -24.18 0.20 16.95
C CYS A 129 -24.38 -0.27 18.39
N VAL A 130 -25.60 -0.17 18.89
CA VAL A 130 -25.96 -0.64 20.21
C VAL A 130 -27.09 -1.66 20.06
N GLU A 131 -26.90 -2.87 20.58
CA GLU A 131 -27.86 -3.97 20.45
C GLU A 131 -28.33 -4.23 19.01
N GLY A 132 -27.42 -4.10 18.04
CA GLY A 132 -27.70 -4.31 16.62
C GLY A 132 -28.42 -3.15 15.91
N ARG A 133 -28.68 -2.05 16.59
CA ARG A 133 -29.31 -0.84 16.03
C ARG A 133 -28.28 0.25 15.83
N PHE A 134 -28.33 0.88 14.67
CA PHE A 134 -27.46 2.02 14.35
C PHE A 134 -28.11 3.32 14.80
N ASP A 135 -27.33 4.14 15.50
CA ASP A 135 -27.72 5.47 15.96
C ASP A 135 -26.55 6.45 15.84
N ARG A 136 -26.79 7.73 16.08
CA ARG A 136 -25.80 8.78 16.11
C ARG A 136 -25.22 8.95 17.52
N ILE A 137 -24.04 9.58 17.60
CA ILE A 137 -23.46 9.95 18.88
C ILE A 137 -24.21 11.16 19.43
N HIS A 138 -24.87 11.01 20.56
CA HIS A 138 -25.58 12.09 21.25
C HIS A 138 -24.73 12.78 22.30
N ASP A 139 -23.78 12.08 22.89
CA ASP A 139 -22.92 12.59 23.95
C ASP A 139 -21.87 13.56 23.42
N SER A 140 -21.53 14.53 24.28
CA SER A 140 -20.39 15.39 24.05
C SER A 140 -19.15 14.72 24.62
N ILE A 141 -18.17 14.44 23.77
CA ILE A 141 -16.89 13.85 24.16
C ILE A 141 -15.74 14.76 23.78
N GLU A 142 -14.72 14.78 24.63
CA GLU A 142 -13.44 15.46 24.37
C GLU A 142 -12.32 14.66 25.03
N PHE A 143 -11.24 14.40 24.29
CA PHE A 143 -10.07 13.71 24.82
C PHE A 143 -8.78 14.15 24.14
N PRO A 144 -7.65 14.12 24.87
CA PRO A 144 -6.35 14.42 24.30
C PRO A 144 -5.77 13.22 23.55
N LEU A 145 -4.96 13.51 22.52
CA LEU A 145 -4.01 12.63 21.91
C LEU A 145 -2.62 13.24 22.05
N TYR A 146 -1.63 12.43 22.40
CA TYR A 146 -0.28 12.88 22.63
C TYR A 146 0.66 12.41 21.51
N LEU A 147 1.63 13.25 21.13
CA LEU A 147 2.60 12.92 20.09
C LEU A 147 3.38 11.65 20.42
N ASN A 148 3.82 11.49 21.68
CA ASN A 148 4.55 10.30 22.11
C ASN A 148 3.72 9.02 21.97
N GLU A 149 2.42 9.07 22.25
CA GLU A 149 1.51 7.93 22.04
C GLU A 149 1.43 7.56 20.55
N ILE A 150 1.30 8.55 19.68
CA ILE A 150 1.29 8.35 18.23
C ILE A 150 2.64 7.82 17.74
N GLU A 151 3.75 8.33 18.25
CA GLU A 151 5.08 7.85 17.87
C GLU A 151 5.33 6.42 18.30
N GLU A 152 4.98 6.05 19.53
CA GLU A 152 5.10 4.66 20.00
C GLU A 152 4.18 3.71 19.23
N LEU A 153 2.99 4.17 18.83
CA LEU A 153 2.08 3.42 17.96
C LEU A 153 2.69 3.12 16.59
N LEU A 154 3.40 4.08 15.99
CA LEU A 154 3.91 3.98 14.63
C LEU A 154 5.35 3.43 14.55
N ARG A 155 6.10 3.49 15.66
CA ARG A 155 7.52 3.11 15.73
C ARG A 155 7.80 1.71 15.18
N PRO A 156 7.12 0.64 15.65
CA PRO A 156 7.42 -0.70 15.20
C PRO A 156 7.22 -0.90 13.69
N ASP A 157 6.13 -0.37 13.11
CA ASP A 157 5.88 -0.49 11.68
C ASP A 157 6.99 0.19 10.84
N ILE A 158 7.47 1.37 11.29
CA ILE A 158 8.53 2.12 10.61
C ILE A 158 9.89 1.44 10.78
N TYR A 159 10.19 0.94 11.97
CA TYR A 159 11.46 0.27 12.24
C TYR A 159 11.56 -1.06 11.49
N GLN A 160 10.52 -1.88 11.49
CA GLN A 160 10.48 -3.12 10.69
C GLN A 160 10.61 -2.86 9.19
N LEU A 161 10.08 -1.74 8.70
CA LEU A 161 10.27 -1.35 7.31
C LEU A 161 11.75 -1.07 7.03
N MET A 162 12.42 -0.33 7.93
CA MET A 162 13.84 -0.01 7.78
C MET A 162 14.72 -1.26 7.87
N GLU A 163 14.44 -2.17 8.81
CA GLU A 163 15.11 -3.47 8.93
C GLU A 163 15.04 -4.24 7.62
N ARG A 164 13.85 -4.43 7.06
CA ARG A 164 13.69 -5.16 5.80
C ARG A 164 14.45 -4.56 4.62
N PHE A 165 14.66 -3.24 4.62
CA PHE A 165 15.35 -2.58 3.51
C PHE A 165 16.86 -2.43 3.70
N LEU A 166 17.32 -2.35 4.94
CA LEU A 166 18.66 -1.89 5.25
C LEU A 166 19.53 -2.92 5.94
N ASP A 167 18.98 -3.93 6.65
CA ASP A 167 19.78 -4.90 7.41
C ASP A 167 20.81 -5.61 6.56
N GLU A 168 20.39 -6.22 5.45
CA GLU A 168 21.30 -6.94 4.56
C GLU A 168 22.43 -6.03 4.04
N LYS A 169 22.09 -4.80 3.66
CA LYS A 169 23.06 -3.83 3.15
C LYS A 169 23.99 -3.29 4.21
N PHE A 170 23.49 -3.17 5.42
CA PHE A 170 24.29 -2.77 6.58
C PHE A 170 25.31 -3.85 6.92
N GLU A 171 24.89 -5.11 6.95
CA GLU A 171 25.75 -6.26 7.22
C GLU A 171 26.83 -6.44 6.13
N GLN A 172 26.48 -6.18 4.88
CA GLN A 172 27.41 -6.23 3.75
C GLN A 172 28.36 -5.01 3.68
N GLY A 173 28.14 -3.99 4.52
CA GLY A 173 28.96 -2.77 4.53
C GLY A 173 28.66 -1.79 3.41
N GLU A 174 27.67 -2.07 2.55
CA GLU A 174 27.33 -1.23 1.39
C GLU A 174 26.87 0.17 1.80
N LEU A 175 26.23 0.32 2.98
CA LEU A 175 25.74 1.63 3.42
C LEU A 175 26.87 2.62 3.75
N GLN A 176 28.10 2.15 3.94
CA GLN A 176 29.27 2.99 4.19
C GLN A 176 29.79 3.68 2.92
N GLU A 177 29.40 3.18 1.75
CA GLU A 177 29.80 3.74 0.46
C GLU A 177 28.97 4.97 0.06
N TYR A 178 27.85 5.23 0.74
CA TYR A 178 26.98 6.35 0.41
C TYR A 178 27.47 7.65 1.05
N GLU A 179 27.62 8.69 0.23
CA GLU A 179 27.96 10.03 0.68
C GLU A 179 26.74 10.79 1.22
N MET A 180 25.53 10.41 0.79
CA MET A 180 24.30 11.11 1.11
C MET A 180 23.09 10.19 1.01
N ILE A 181 22.18 10.30 1.98
CA ILE A 181 20.87 9.65 1.98
C ILE A 181 19.80 10.73 2.11
N LYS A 182 18.90 10.78 1.14
CA LYS A 182 17.81 11.76 1.13
C LYS A 182 16.47 11.10 1.46
N LEU A 183 15.84 11.57 2.52
CA LEU A 183 14.47 11.20 2.84
C LEU A 183 13.49 12.08 2.04
N THR A 184 12.54 11.43 1.34
CA THR A 184 11.52 12.08 0.52
C THR A 184 10.13 11.55 0.87
N GLY A 185 9.09 12.30 0.53
CA GLY A 185 7.70 11.93 0.81
C GLY A 185 7.15 12.52 2.11
N GLN A 186 5.83 12.70 2.15
CA GLN A 186 5.16 13.40 3.26
C GLN A 186 5.28 12.67 4.60
N SER A 187 5.32 11.35 4.60
CA SER A 187 5.46 10.54 5.83
C SER A 187 6.82 10.75 6.49
N CYS A 188 7.87 11.04 5.70
CA CYS A 188 9.23 11.32 6.21
C CYS A 188 9.34 12.65 6.98
N LYS A 189 8.27 13.42 7.09
CA LYS A 189 8.17 14.54 8.04
C LYS A 189 8.15 14.08 9.49
N SER A 190 7.70 12.86 9.76
CA SER A 190 7.85 12.26 11.08
C SER A 190 9.32 12.02 11.39
N ARG A 191 9.75 12.45 12.57
CA ARG A 191 11.13 12.22 13.06
C ARG A 191 11.48 10.74 13.20
N LEU A 192 10.48 9.86 13.32
CA LEU A 192 10.69 8.42 13.46
C LEU A 192 11.47 7.83 12.29
N PHE A 193 11.23 8.30 11.05
CA PHE A 193 12.01 7.83 9.90
C PHE A 193 13.49 8.21 9.99
N THR A 194 13.77 9.43 10.45
CA THR A 194 15.14 9.87 10.67
C THR A 194 15.81 9.13 11.82
N GLU A 195 15.08 8.86 12.91
CA GLU A 195 15.57 8.10 14.07
C GLU A 195 15.86 6.65 13.70
N ALA A 196 14.95 6.00 12.97
CA ALA A 196 15.15 4.63 12.50
C ALA A 196 16.35 4.54 11.54
N LEU A 197 16.48 5.49 10.61
CA LEU A 197 17.62 5.51 9.66
C LEU A 197 18.96 5.75 10.35
N LYS A 198 18.99 6.53 11.45
CA LYS A 198 20.22 6.74 12.26
C LYS A 198 20.79 5.50 12.90
N GLN A 199 20.03 4.43 12.99
CA GLN A 199 20.54 3.14 13.46
C GLN A 199 21.50 2.49 12.47
N TYR A 200 21.38 2.84 11.21
CA TYR A 200 22.16 2.27 10.09
C TYR A 200 23.26 3.18 9.60
N VAL A 201 23.04 4.49 9.63
CA VAL A 201 23.97 5.47 9.04
C VAL A 201 24.15 6.69 9.93
N PRO A 202 25.34 7.33 9.89
CA PRO A 202 25.55 8.57 10.62
C PRO A 202 24.58 9.67 10.22
N GLY A 203 24.01 10.37 11.20
CA GLY A 203 23.01 11.41 10.95
C GLY A 203 23.45 12.53 10.03
N LYS A 204 24.77 12.80 9.91
CA LYS A 204 25.35 13.79 8.98
C LYS A 204 25.11 13.46 7.50
N LEU A 205 24.92 12.18 7.17
CA LEU A 205 24.64 11.71 5.81
C LEU A 205 23.17 11.85 5.44
N ILE A 206 22.29 12.00 6.45
CA ILE A 206 20.84 12.07 6.24
C ILE A 206 20.48 13.52 5.89
N GLN A 207 20.05 13.72 4.66
CA GLN A 207 19.47 14.99 4.22
C GLN A 207 17.96 14.96 4.40
N ASN A 208 17.48 15.74 5.34
CA ASN A 208 16.05 16.06 5.45
C ASN A 208 15.76 17.23 4.50
N THR A 209 14.70 17.13 3.72
CA THR A 209 14.18 18.27 2.96
C THR A 209 13.84 19.37 3.96
N LYS A 210 14.28 20.62 3.72
CA LYS A 210 14.06 21.75 4.65
C LYS A 210 12.61 21.80 5.07
N GLN A 211 12.38 21.82 6.38
CA GLN A 211 11.04 21.74 6.97
C GLN A 211 10.20 23.03 6.80
N ASP A 212 10.77 24.07 6.24
CA ASP A 212 10.14 25.40 6.15
C ASP A 212 9.30 25.61 4.88
N SER A 213 9.23 24.59 4.00
CA SER A 213 8.44 24.67 2.81
C SER A 213 7.04 24.11 3.01
N ASP A 214 6.05 24.79 2.47
CA ASP A 214 4.68 24.30 2.31
C ASP A 214 4.72 22.87 1.77
N GLY A 215 3.93 21.98 2.38
CA GLY A 215 3.96 20.54 2.11
C GLY A 215 3.91 20.09 0.64
N ALA A 216 3.82 21.03 -0.30
CA ALA A 216 3.92 20.83 -1.73
C ALA A 216 5.33 20.38 -2.17
N GLU A 217 6.40 20.89 -1.59
CA GLU A 217 7.77 20.60 -2.05
C GLU A 217 8.16 19.12 -1.96
N LEU A 218 7.77 18.43 -0.88
CA LEU A 218 8.07 16.99 -0.76
C LEU A 218 7.32 16.12 -1.79
N LYS A 219 6.16 16.58 -2.26
CA LYS A 219 5.42 15.91 -3.34
C LYS A 219 6.00 16.28 -4.71
N MET A 220 6.51 17.50 -4.84
CA MET A 220 7.04 18.01 -6.09
C MET A 220 8.47 17.55 -6.37
N CYS A 221 9.24 17.10 -5.37
CA CYS A 221 10.65 16.73 -5.56
C CYS A 221 10.88 15.66 -6.63
N CYS A 222 9.97 14.70 -6.77
CA CYS A 222 10.06 13.69 -7.83
C CYS A 222 9.81 14.32 -9.22
N LEU A 223 8.80 15.21 -9.31
CA LEU A 223 8.49 15.92 -10.55
C LEU A 223 9.62 16.89 -10.95
N GLU A 224 10.14 17.64 -10.00
CA GLU A 224 11.30 18.54 -10.21
C GLU A 224 12.55 17.76 -10.62
N GLY A 225 12.80 16.61 -9.97
CA GLY A 225 13.88 15.72 -10.35
C GLY A 225 13.72 15.18 -11.76
N ALA A 226 12.53 14.75 -12.14
CA ALA A 226 12.21 14.29 -13.49
C ALA A 226 12.38 15.42 -14.53
N LEU A 227 11.90 16.62 -14.19
CA LEU A 227 12.04 17.79 -15.06
C LEU A 227 13.51 18.20 -15.25
N ALA A 228 14.27 18.26 -14.16
CA ALA A 228 15.71 18.55 -14.20
C ALA A 228 16.47 17.50 -15.02
N TYR A 229 16.15 16.22 -14.84
CA TYR A 229 16.69 15.13 -15.65
C TYR A 229 16.41 15.37 -17.15
N PHE A 230 15.16 15.61 -17.49
CA PHE A 230 14.74 15.81 -18.88
C PHE A 230 15.42 17.03 -19.53
N LEU A 231 15.49 18.13 -18.79
CA LEU A 231 16.14 19.36 -19.26
C LEU A 231 17.67 19.16 -19.46
N ASN A 232 18.32 18.46 -18.54
CA ASN A 232 19.76 18.20 -18.65
C ASN A 232 20.07 17.23 -19.80
N CYS A 233 19.26 16.24 -20.03
CA CYS A 233 19.37 15.38 -21.22
C CYS A 233 19.19 16.18 -22.52
N LYS A 234 18.14 17.02 -22.60
CA LYS A 234 17.84 17.85 -23.76
C LYS A 234 18.96 18.87 -24.07
N ARG A 235 19.58 19.40 -23.02
CA ARG A 235 20.70 20.36 -23.15
C ARG A 235 22.07 19.70 -23.41
N GLY A 236 22.13 18.38 -23.41
CA GLY A 236 23.34 17.61 -23.59
C GLY A 236 24.30 17.61 -22.39
N TYR A 237 23.85 18.13 -21.22
CA TYR A 237 24.65 18.13 -20.00
C TYR A 237 24.69 16.74 -19.33
N MET A 238 23.75 15.86 -19.68
CA MET A 238 23.70 14.51 -19.18
C MET A 238 23.54 13.54 -20.34
N LYS A 239 24.47 12.59 -20.45
CA LYS A 239 24.32 11.42 -21.33
C LYS A 239 23.82 10.26 -20.48
N VAL A 240 22.62 9.76 -20.79
CA VAL A 240 22.04 8.61 -20.11
C VAL A 240 22.14 7.39 -20.99
N ASN A 241 22.84 6.38 -20.48
CA ASN A 241 22.89 5.08 -21.11
C ASN A 241 21.81 4.20 -20.45
N GLN A 242 20.59 4.32 -20.97
CA GLN A 242 19.49 3.50 -20.51
C GLN A 242 19.57 2.15 -21.21
N ARG A 243 20.05 1.12 -20.49
CA ARG A 243 20.10 -0.22 -21.06
C ARG A 243 18.71 -0.86 -21.19
N TYR A 244 17.77 -0.57 -20.31
CA TYR A 244 16.40 -1.08 -20.38
C TYR A 244 15.42 -0.14 -19.67
N GLN A 245 14.34 0.23 -20.36
CA GLN A 245 13.10 0.72 -19.76
C GLN A 245 12.08 -0.42 -19.81
N VAL A 246 12.14 -1.30 -18.87
CA VAL A 246 11.09 -2.30 -18.72
C VAL A 246 10.05 -1.73 -17.76
N GLY A 247 8.81 -1.62 -18.23
CA GLY A 247 7.69 -1.35 -17.34
C GLY A 247 7.58 -2.53 -16.36
N THR A 248 7.56 -2.24 -15.07
CA THR A 248 7.31 -3.26 -14.05
C THR A 248 5.89 -3.11 -13.52
N LEU A 249 5.20 -4.23 -13.31
CA LEU A 249 3.91 -4.24 -12.61
C LEU A 249 4.13 -4.74 -11.18
N PRO A 250 3.62 -4.02 -10.15
CA PRO A 250 3.69 -4.47 -8.76
C PRO A 250 2.62 -5.54 -8.44
N TYR A 251 2.27 -6.36 -9.41
CA TYR A 251 1.22 -7.37 -9.33
C TYR A 251 1.66 -8.62 -10.08
N GLU A 252 1.09 -9.76 -9.68
CA GLU A 252 1.22 -11.02 -10.41
C GLU A 252 0.04 -11.20 -11.36
N ILE A 253 0.32 -11.65 -12.58
CA ILE A 253 -0.70 -12.08 -13.51
C ILE A 253 -0.68 -13.61 -13.55
N MET A 254 -1.81 -14.21 -13.26
CA MET A 254 -1.98 -15.66 -13.18
C MET A 254 -3.10 -16.14 -14.08
N ALA A 255 -3.03 -17.40 -14.45
CA ALA A 255 -4.12 -18.15 -15.07
C ALA A 255 -4.21 -19.55 -14.47
N LEU A 256 -5.32 -20.24 -14.73
CA LEU A 256 -5.44 -21.67 -14.35
C LEU A 256 -4.99 -22.55 -15.52
N THR A 257 -4.23 -23.59 -15.26
CA THR A 257 -3.90 -24.63 -16.22
C THR A 257 -5.13 -25.50 -16.54
N HIS A 258 -5.01 -26.44 -17.48
CA HIS A 258 -6.05 -27.44 -17.75
C HIS A 258 -6.41 -28.29 -16.54
N GLU A 259 -5.47 -28.47 -15.62
CA GLU A 259 -5.68 -29.21 -14.37
C GLU A 259 -6.22 -28.34 -13.23
N ASN A 260 -6.65 -27.10 -13.52
CA ASN A 260 -7.08 -26.11 -12.53
C ASN A 260 -5.99 -25.73 -11.51
N ARG A 261 -4.72 -25.86 -11.88
CA ARG A 261 -3.60 -25.36 -11.06
C ARG A 261 -3.32 -23.92 -11.41
N GLU A 262 -2.97 -23.14 -10.42
CA GLU A 262 -2.55 -21.75 -10.61
C GLU A 262 -1.17 -21.70 -11.28
N LYS A 263 -1.06 -20.97 -12.38
CA LYS A 263 0.20 -20.71 -13.09
C LYS A 263 0.45 -19.20 -13.12
N ILE A 264 1.59 -18.78 -12.59
CA ILE A 264 2.04 -17.39 -12.66
C ILE A 264 2.59 -17.15 -14.06
N LEU A 265 2.00 -16.19 -14.77
CA LEU A 265 2.43 -15.78 -16.12
C LEU A 265 3.39 -14.60 -16.07
N ILE A 266 3.17 -13.67 -15.15
CA ILE A 266 4.04 -12.52 -14.87
C ILE A 266 4.20 -12.43 -13.36
N LYS A 267 5.44 -12.39 -12.87
CA LYS A 267 5.76 -12.17 -11.44
C LYS A 267 5.68 -10.69 -11.08
N SER A 268 5.39 -10.42 -9.81
CA SER A 268 5.42 -9.07 -9.28
C SER A 268 6.81 -8.46 -9.43
N LEU A 269 6.86 -7.21 -9.94
CA LEU A 269 8.09 -6.43 -10.17
C LEU A 269 9.12 -7.13 -11.08
N ASP A 270 8.67 -8.09 -11.87
CA ASP A 270 9.54 -8.73 -12.85
C ASP A 270 10.14 -7.69 -13.80
N ARG A 271 11.48 -7.65 -13.86
CA ARG A 271 12.25 -6.68 -14.66
C ARG A 271 12.77 -7.26 -15.96
N GLU A 272 12.64 -8.55 -16.11
CA GLU A 272 13.07 -9.22 -17.34
C GLU A 272 11.96 -9.07 -18.39
N ASP A 273 12.35 -9.17 -19.64
CA ASP A 273 11.43 -9.27 -20.79
C ASP A 273 10.76 -10.66 -20.76
N HIS A 274 10.14 -10.97 -19.64
CA HIS A 274 9.50 -12.24 -19.42
C HIS A 274 8.18 -12.30 -20.16
N ILE A 275 8.00 -13.34 -20.94
CA ILE A 275 6.74 -13.65 -21.61
C ILE A 275 6.20 -14.94 -20.97
N GLY A 276 5.12 -14.80 -20.20
CA GLY A 276 4.35 -15.93 -19.73
C GLY A 276 3.47 -16.49 -20.84
N TYR A 277 3.18 -17.77 -20.80
CA TYR A 277 2.23 -18.38 -21.73
C TYR A 277 1.29 -19.33 -21.00
N ILE A 278 0.11 -19.53 -21.59
CA ILE A 278 -0.90 -20.49 -21.15
C ILE A 278 -1.58 -21.11 -22.35
N SER A 279 -1.86 -22.39 -22.28
CA SER A 279 -2.57 -23.15 -23.34
C SER A 279 -4.05 -23.28 -23.01
N ARG A 280 -4.88 -23.34 -24.06
CA ARG A 280 -6.31 -23.63 -23.97
C ARG A 280 -6.73 -24.58 -25.08
N PHE A 281 -7.72 -25.42 -24.77
CA PHE A 281 -8.35 -26.23 -25.82
C PHE A 281 -9.07 -25.36 -26.84
N MET A 282 -9.15 -25.80 -28.09
CA MET A 282 -9.87 -25.10 -29.15
C MET A 282 -11.38 -24.95 -28.89
N ILE A 283 -11.87 -25.51 -27.79
CA ILE A 283 -13.26 -25.40 -27.34
C ILE A 283 -13.32 -24.33 -26.27
N GLY A 284 -13.83 -23.16 -26.63
CA GLY A 284 -13.96 -22.03 -25.74
C GLY A 284 -13.78 -20.72 -26.48
N ASN A 285 -14.15 -19.63 -25.82
CA ASN A 285 -14.06 -18.28 -26.36
C ASN A 285 -13.58 -17.26 -25.31
N GLN A 286 -13.12 -17.74 -24.13
CA GLN A 286 -12.74 -16.86 -23.04
C GLN A 286 -11.51 -17.39 -22.30
N LEU A 287 -10.59 -16.49 -22.03
CA LEU A 287 -9.44 -16.68 -21.15
C LEU A 287 -9.59 -15.79 -19.92
N ASP A 288 -9.53 -16.39 -18.74
CA ASP A 288 -9.54 -15.68 -17.48
C ASP A 288 -8.12 -15.45 -16.99
N LEU A 289 -7.78 -14.17 -16.73
CA LEU A 289 -6.52 -13.77 -16.15
C LEU A 289 -6.77 -13.13 -14.80
N TYR A 290 -6.01 -13.54 -13.82
CA TYR A 290 -6.15 -13.11 -12.43
C TYR A 290 -5.02 -12.18 -12.05
N LEU A 291 -5.38 -10.99 -11.56
CA LEU A 291 -4.45 -10.03 -10.98
C LEU A 291 -4.37 -10.29 -9.48
N ASN A 292 -3.22 -10.68 -8.99
CA ASN A 292 -2.96 -10.89 -7.57
C ASN A 292 -1.95 -9.85 -7.04
N ASN A 293 -2.03 -9.57 -5.74
CA ASN A 293 -0.97 -8.84 -5.06
C ASN A 293 0.16 -9.81 -4.64
N GLU A 294 1.24 -9.27 -4.07
CA GLU A 294 2.38 -10.05 -3.58
C GLU A 294 2.02 -11.07 -2.47
N ARG A 295 0.84 -10.96 -1.87
CA ARG A 295 0.33 -11.90 -0.87
C ARG A 295 -0.52 -13.01 -1.47
N GLY A 296 -0.65 -13.05 -2.80
CA GLY A 296 -1.50 -14.01 -3.49
C GLY A 296 -3.00 -13.68 -3.41
N GLU A 297 -3.39 -12.51 -2.87
CA GLU A 297 -4.80 -12.12 -2.82
C GLU A 297 -5.26 -11.65 -4.18
N ARG A 298 -6.37 -12.21 -4.67
CA ARG A 298 -6.97 -11.84 -5.96
C ARG A 298 -7.60 -10.45 -5.88
N LEU A 299 -7.05 -9.51 -6.64
CA LEU A 299 -7.53 -8.14 -6.71
C LEU A 299 -8.57 -7.94 -7.80
N LYS A 300 -8.37 -8.59 -8.95
CA LYS A 300 -9.22 -8.46 -10.13
C LYS A 300 -9.15 -9.69 -11.01
N THR A 301 -10.23 -9.99 -11.72
CA THR A 301 -10.27 -10.93 -12.83
C THR A 301 -10.49 -10.16 -14.12
N TYR A 302 -9.70 -10.45 -15.13
CA TYR A 302 -9.88 -9.97 -16.49
C TYR A 302 -10.40 -11.10 -17.34
N TYR A 303 -11.45 -10.84 -18.08
CA TYR A 303 -12.05 -11.77 -19.02
C TYR A 303 -11.62 -11.35 -20.42
N PHE A 304 -10.84 -12.20 -21.07
CA PHE A 304 -10.36 -11.98 -22.43
C PHE A 304 -11.14 -12.87 -23.37
N GLU A 305 -12.03 -12.26 -24.14
CA GLU A 305 -12.82 -12.95 -25.16
C GLU A 305 -12.02 -13.08 -26.45
N TYR A 306 -12.04 -14.24 -27.08
CA TYR A 306 -11.33 -14.52 -28.32
C TYR A 306 -12.21 -15.27 -29.32
N ASP A 307 -11.86 -15.13 -30.58
CA ASP A 307 -12.50 -15.81 -31.70
C ASP A 307 -11.55 -16.85 -32.28
N THR A 308 -11.89 -18.13 -32.10
CA THR A 308 -11.06 -19.25 -32.54
C THR A 308 -10.78 -19.27 -34.05
N SER A 309 -11.63 -18.64 -34.87
CA SER A 309 -11.43 -18.54 -36.32
C SER A 309 -10.26 -17.64 -36.72
N LYS A 310 -9.77 -16.81 -35.79
CA LYS A 310 -8.68 -15.86 -36.03
C LYS A 310 -7.30 -16.40 -35.64
N PHE A 311 -7.24 -17.61 -35.08
CA PHE A 311 -5.97 -18.26 -34.76
C PHE A 311 -5.33 -18.83 -35.99
N GLU A 312 -4.04 -18.60 -36.13
CA GLU A 312 -3.23 -19.20 -37.20
C GLU A 312 -2.49 -20.44 -36.66
N ARG A 313 -2.34 -21.45 -37.50
CA ARG A 313 -1.52 -22.61 -37.14
C ARG A 313 -0.06 -22.23 -37.19
N THR A 314 0.65 -22.57 -36.12
CA THR A 314 2.10 -22.36 -36.02
C THR A 314 2.79 -23.64 -35.58
N THR A 315 4.10 -23.68 -35.69
CA THR A 315 4.93 -24.80 -35.23
C THR A 315 5.70 -24.39 -33.97
N GLN A 316 6.16 -25.39 -33.20
CA GLN A 316 7.02 -25.13 -32.05
C GLN A 316 8.31 -24.38 -32.46
N GLU A 317 8.88 -24.74 -33.64
CA GLU A 317 10.07 -24.09 -34.17
C GLU A 317 9.85 -22.59 -34.47
N GLU A 318 8.68 -22.24 -34.94
CA GLU A 318 8.31 -20.83 -35.15
C GLU A 318 8.15 -20.06 -33.85
N ILE A 319 7.53 -20.67 -32.85
CA ILE A 319 7.38 -20.07 -31.50
C ILE A 319 8.77 -19.88 -30.89
N ASP A 320 9.62 -20.89 -30.92
CA ASP A 320 10.97 -20.82 -30.36
C ASP A 320 11.83 -19.74 -31.07
N ARG A 321 11.65 -19.58 -32.39
CA ARG A 321 12.33 -18.55 -33.16
C ARG A 321 11.86 -17.12 -32.80
N CYS A 322 10.56 -16.94 -32.58
CA CYS A 322 9.98 -15.63 -32.29
C CYS A 322 10.19 -15.22 -30.83
N TYR A 323 10.23 -16.18 -29.92
CA TYR A 323 10.21 -15.97 -28.46
C TYR A 323 11.37 -16.68 -27.75
N GLN A 324 12.47 -17.02 -28.49
CA GLN A 324 13.68 -17.58 -27.91
C GLN A 324 14.14 -16.78 -26.71
N ASP A 325 14.59 -17.45 -25.67
CA ASP A 325 15.11 -16.91 -24.42
C ASP A 325 14.08 -16.24 -23.47
N THR A 326 12.83 -16.10 -23.89
CA THR A 326 11.82 -15.40 -23.08
C THR A 326 10.65 -16.29 -22.65
N VAL A 327 10.45 -17.42 -23.30
CA VAL A 327 9.40 -18.39 -22.96
C VAL A 327 9.99 -19.52 -22.12
N ILE A 328 9.71 -19.48 -20.82
CA ILE A 328 10.07 -20.60 -19.93
C ILE A 328 8.98 -21.65 -20.04
N GLN A 329 9.34 -22.80 -20.58
CA GLN A 329 8.44 -23.95 -20.66
C GLN A 329 8.42 -24.68 -19.32
N GLU A 330 7.32 -24.57 -18.59
CA GLU A 330 7.11 -25.35 -17.37
C GLU A 330 6.40 -26.68 -17.69
N GLU A 331 6.81 -27.76 -17.03
CA GLU A 331 6.31 -29.13 -17.25
C GLU A 331 4.80 -29.31 -16.96
N THR A 332 4.16 -28.34 -16.33
CA THR A 332 2.76 -28.41 -15.88
C THR A 332 1.74 -28.05 -16.96
N ASP A 333 2.17 -27.51 -18.09
CA ASP A 333 1.28 -27.12 -19.20
C ASP A 333 1.60 -27.96 -20.42
N ILE A 334 0.92 -29.09 -20.53
CA ILE A 334 1.14 -30.03 -21.63
C ILE A 334 0.66 -29.38 -22.93
N ILE A 335 1.57 -29.24 -23.88
CA ILE A 335 1.25 -28.79 -25.22
C ILE A 335 0.80 -29.99 -26.04
N LEU A 336 -0.49 -30.08 -26.27
CA LEU A 336 -1.05 -31.03 -27.18
C LEU A 336 -1.20 -30.40 -28.57
N GLU A 337 -1.05 -31.20 -29.62
CA GLU A 337 -1.31 -30.73 -30.98
C GLU A 337 -2.76 -30.23 -31.10
N GLY A 338 -2.92 -29.01 -31.62
CA GLY A 338 -4.23 -28.40 -31.77
C GLY A 338 -4.71 -27.56 -30.55
N GLU A 339 -3.85 -27.29 -29.59
CA GLU A 339 -4.13 -26.30 -28.53
C GLU A 339 -3.84 -24.86 -28.99
N MET A 340 -4.61 -23.90 -28.43
CA MET A 340 -4.36 -22.47 -28.60
C MET A 340 -3.40 -22.01 -27.52
N LYS A 341 -2.41 -21.21 -27.89
CA LYS A 341 -1.49 -20.56 -26.95
C LYS A 341 -1.77 -19.09 -26.84
N PHE A 342 -1.65 -18.59 -25.63
CA PHE A 342 -1.74 -17.17 -25.30
C PHE A 342 -0.45 -16.74 -24.64
N PHE A 343 0.16 -15.70 -25.18
CA PHE A 343 1.37 -15.09 -24.63
C PHE A 343 1.00 -13.82 -23.87
N VAL A 344 1.58 -13.65 -22.70
CA VAL A 344 1.26 -12.54 -21.80
C VAL A 344 2.56 -11.89 -21.33
N TRP A 345 2.70 -10.59 -21.55
CA TRP A 345 3.86 -9.83 -21.10
C TRP A 345 3.47 -8.42 -20.65
N VAL A 346 4.37 -7.77 -19.88
CA VAL A 346 4.17 -6.38 -19.41
C VAL A 346 4.31 -5.42 -20.59
N SER A 347 3.36 -4.51 -20.74
CA SER A 347 3.45 -3.48 -21.77
C SER A 347 4.54 -2.45 -21.41
N ARG A 348 5.44 -2.19 -22.36
CA ARG A 348 6.49 -1.16 -22.23
C ARG A 348 5.94 0.25 -22.39
N GLU A 349 4.86 0.41 -23.12
CA GLU A 349 4.31 1.71 -23.51
C GLU A 349 3.20 2.20 -22.57
N ARG A 350 2.55 1.28 -21.88
CA ARG A 350 1.39 1.56 -21.03
C ARG A 350 1.51 0.78 -19.73
N TRP A 351 1.00 1.34 -18.66
CA TRP A 351 0.83 0.63 -17.40
C TRP A 351 -0.20 -0.49 -17.55
N GLY A 352 0.26 -1.69 -17.82
CA GLY A 352 -0.60 -2.83 -18.06
C GLY A 352 0.16 -4.02 -18.62
N PHE A 353 -0.58 -4.98 -19.12
CA PHE A 353 -0.05 -6.16 -19.78
C PHE A 353 -0.74 -6.35 -21.14
N VAL A 354 -0.05 -7.10 -22.01
CA VAL A 354 -0.53 -7.45 -23.34
C VAL A 354 -0.81 -8.94 -23.34
N VAL A 355 -1.90 -9.33 -24.01
CA VAL A 355 -2.24 -10.71 -24.30
C VAL A 355 -2.25 -10.87 -25.81
N LEU A 356 -1.46 -11.80 -26.32
CA LEU A 356 -1.41 -12.18 -27.72
C LEU A 356 -1.87 -13.62 -27.86
N PRO A 357 -2.97 -13.87 -28.58
CA PRO A 357 -3.40 -15.23 -28.92
C PRO A 357 -2.53 -15.85 -30.02
#